data_b6a02ebf094e93ca6bf470cf56470505
#
_entry.id   b6a02ebf094e93ca6bf470cf56470505
#
_cell.length_a   1.000
_cell.length_b   1.000
_cell.length_c   1.000
_cell.angle_alpha   90.00
_cell.angle_beta   90.00
_cell.angle_gamma   90.00
#
_symmetry.space_group_name_H-M   'P 1'
#
loop_
_entity.id
_entity.type
_entity.pdbx_description
1 polymer ?
#
loop_
_entity_poly.entity_id
_entity_poly.type
_entity_poly.pdbx_seq_one_letter_code
_entity_poly.pdbx_strand_id
1 'polypeptide(L)'
;NMVTAIREAKDCSPEELMVKEVNLAVYLFDSAFLFDNIFSLTPNNRQKEYYLTDLVEAAVKKGLPVVACIEKDESSTLGINSRQHLAEVSAILQKQILTRLMESGVTITSPENTFIGPEVEIEPDTTIHPGCMLSGKCRIGRDSIIGPACRITDAVIGRNNRIEHCVISNTTVA
;
A
#
# COMPACT_ATOMS: atom_id res chain seq x y z
N ASN A 1 1.42 -8.86 24.90
CA ASN A 1 0.59 -10.04 24.62
C ASN A 1 1.49 -11.11 23.99
N MET A 2 1.41 -12.33 24.48
CA MET A 2 2.12 -13.46 23.87
C MET A 2 1.20 -14.12 22.85
N VAL A 3 1.67 -14.28 21.63
CA VAL A 3 0.97 -15.05 20.60
C VAL A 3 1.11 -16.53 20.92
N THR A 4 0.03 -17.27 20.86
CA THR A 4 0.01 -18.72 21.12
C THR A 4 -0.12 -19.53 19.84
N ALA A 5 -0.93 -19.07 18.90
CA ALA A 5 -1.14 -19.68 17.59
C ALA A 5 -1.78 -18.67 16.63
N ILE A 6 -1.74 -18.96 15.35
CA ILE A 6 -2.53 -18.29 14.30
C ILE A 6 -3.40 -19.38 13.69
N ARG A 7 -4.71 -19.11 13.56
CA ARG A 7 -5.66 -20.05 12.99
C ARG A 7 -6.40 -19.41 11.81
N GLU A 8 -6.54 -20.15 10.75
CA GLU A 8 -7.35 -19.74 9.60
C GLU A 8 -8.84 -19.80 9.96
N ALA A 9 -9.62 -18.81 9.51
CA ALA A 9 -11.03 -18.68 9.86
C ALA A 9 -11.88 -19.95 9.64
N LYS A 10 -11.53 -20.75 8.61
CA LYS A 10 -12.21 -22.02 8.30
C LYS A 10 -11.92 -23.15 9.29
N ASP A 11 -10.82 -23.01 10.05
CA ASP A 11 -10.37 -23.99 11.03
C ASP A 11 -10.66 -23.55 12.48
N CYS A 12 -11.20 -22.31 12.65
CA CYS A 12 -11.54 -21.75 13.96
C CYS A 12 -12.80 -22.39 14.57
N SER A 13 -12.82 -22.47 15.90
CA SER A 13 -14.03 -22.69 16.69
C SER A 13 -14.90 -21.40 16.71
N PRO A 14 -16.19 -21.49 17.13
CA PRO A 14 -17.02 -20.29 17.29
C PRO A 14 -16.44 -19.26 18.28
N GLU A 15 -15.76 -19.72 19.32
CA GLU A 15 -15.11 -18.84 20.30
C GLU A 15 -13.87 -18.15 19.70
N GLU A 16 -13.08 -18.86 18.90
CA GLU A 16 -11.90 -18.30 18.21
C GLU A 16 -12.29 -17.25 17.16
N LEU A 17 -13.43 -17.40 16.49
CA LEU A 17 -13.97 -16.39 15.56
C LEU A 17 -14.38 -15.07 16.24
N MET A 18 -14.51 -15.03 17.56
CA MET A 18 -14.78 -13.79 18.30
C MET A 18 -13.51 -12.95 18.56
N VAL A 19 -12.33 -13.49 18.28
CA VAL A 19 -11.06 -12.76 18.38
C VAL A 19 -11.01 -11.70 17.29
N LYS A 20 -10.73 -10.45 17.67
CA LYS A 20 -10.69 -9.31 16.76
C LYS A 20 -9.31 -9.06 16.14
N GLU A 21 -8.27 -9.67 16.70
CA GLU A 21 -6.92 -9.58 16.16
C GLU A 21 -6.81 -10.52 14.96
N VAL A 22 -6.44 -9.97 13.81
CA VAL A 22 -6.28 -10.72 12.55
C VAL A 22 -4.81 -10.73 12.12
N ASN A 23 -4.42 -11.81 11.48
CA ASN A 23 -3.09 -11.98 10.94
C ASN A 23 -2.97 -11.29 9.57
N LEU A 24 -1.95 -10.45 9.41
CA LEU A 24 -1.69 -9.70 8.16
C LEU A 24 -0.75 -10.43 7.20
N ALA A 25 -0.36 -11.67 7.52
CA ALA A 25 0.54 -12.49 6.73
C ALA A 25 1.93 -11.85 6.47
N VAL A 26 2.40 -11.00 7.37
CA VAL A 26 3.76 -10.45 7.35
C VAL A 26 4.54 -11.02 8.52
N TYR A 27 5.65 -11.72 8.24
CA TYR A 27 6.44 -12.42 9.25
C TYR A 27 7.91 -12.10 9.14
N LEU A 28 8.56 -12.03 10.31
CA LEU A 28 10.01 -12.07 10.43
C LEU A 28 10.38 -13.30 11.27
N PHE A 29 11.06 -14.25 10.65
CA PHE A 29 11.56 -15.46 11.33
C PHE A 29 13.07 -15.42 11.50
N ASP A 30 13.55 -16.04 12.58
CA ASP A 30 14.92 -16.51 12.61
C ASP A 30 15.16 -17.51 11.47
N SER A 31 16.22 -17.32 10.68
CA SER A 31 16.44 -18.11 9.46
C SER A 31 16.74 -19.58 9.76
N ALA A 32 17.49 -19.86 10.81
CA ALA A 32 17.79 -21.24 11.21
C ALA A 32 16.51 -21.96 11.62
N PHE A 33 15.70 -21.32 12.48
CA PHE A 33 14.40 -21.86 12.88
C PHE A 33 13.49 -22.12 11.65
N LEU A 34 13.39 -21.16 10.72
CA LEU A 34 12.56 -21.29 9.53
C LEU A 34 12.95 -22.51 8.72
N PHE A 35 14.22 -22.61 8.33
CA PHE A 35 14.69 -23.68 7.46
C PHE A 35 14.69 -25.06 8.12
N ASP A 36 14.90 -25.14 9.42
CA ASP A 36 14.82 -26.40 10.17
C ASP A 36 13.38 -26.93 10.31
N ASN A 37 12.36 -26.08 10.16
CA ASN A 37 10.98 -26.46 10.45
C ASN A 37 10.03 -26.38 9.25
N ILE A 38 10.35 -25.64 8.19
CA ILE A 38 9.42 -25.43 7.06
C ILE A 38 9.04 -26.74 6.36
N PHE A 39 9.95 -27.70 6.29
CA PHE A 39 9.69 -29.00 5.66
C PHE A 39 8.92 -29.98 6.57
N SER A 40 8.69 -29.62 7.83
CA SER A 40 7.85 -30.38 8.76
C SER A 40 6.37 -30.01 8.71
N LEU A 41 6.02 -28.96 7.98
CA LEU A 41 4.64 -28.58 7.78
C LEU A 41 3.85 -29.68 7.08
N THR A 42 2.59 -29.84 7.47
CA THR A 42 1.69 -30.85 6.89
C THR A 42 0.37 -30.20 6.47
N PRO A 43 -0.28 -30.70 5.40
CA PRO A 43 -1.57 -30.16 4.96
C PRO A 43 -2.74 -30.74 5.77
N ASN A 44 -2.57 -30.88 7.09
CA ASN A 44 -3.58 -31.47 8.00
C ASN A 44 -4.60 -30.42 8.48
N ASN A 45 -5.29 -29.76 7.53
CA ASN A 45 -6.31 -28.76 7.77
C ASN A 45 -7.47 -28.94 6.78
N ARG A 46 -8.56 -28.17 6.95
CA ARG A 46 -9.77 -28.31 6.12
C ARG A 46 -9.51 -28.00 4.64
N GLN A 47 -8.53 -27.14 4.33
CA GLN A 47 -8.19 -26.75 2.96
C GLN A 47 -7.18 -27.68 2.31
N LYS A 48 -6.53 -28.58 3.08
CA LYS A 48 -5.44 -29.45 2.64
C LYS A 48 -4.26 -28.68 2.06
N GLU A 49 -3.94 -27.54 2.65
CA GLU A 49 -2.87 -26.63 2.24
C GLU A 49 -1.78 -26.58 3.32
N TYR A 50 -0.57 -26.23 2.90
CA TYR A 50 0.54 -26.00 3.84
C TYR A 50 0.44 -24.59 4.38
N TYR A 51 0.20 -24.45 5.70
CA TYR A 51 0.09 -23.15 6.35
C TYR A 51 1.40 -22.71 6.97
N LEU A 52 1.97 -21.61 6.48
CA LEU A 52 3.14 -20.99 7.09
C LEU A 52 2.87 -20.56 8.55
N THR A 53 1.63 -20.24 8.86
CA THR A 53 1.14 -19.88 10.20
C THR A 53 1.36 -20.97 11.24
N ASP A 54 1.44 -22.24 10.84
CA ASP A 54 1.71 -23.36 11.77
C ASP A 54 3.12 -23.29 12.37
N LEU A 55 4.06 -22.58 11.74
CA LEU A 55 5.39 -22.33 12.30
C LEU A 55 5.33 -21.46 13.56
N VAL A 56 4.32 -20.60 13.70
CA VAL A 56 4.11 -19.80 14.91
C VAL A 56 3.82 -20.72 16.10
N GLU A 57 2.90 -21.66 15.92
CA GLU A 57 2.60 -22.65 16.96
C GLU A 57 3.79 -23.56 17.27
N ALA A 58 4.55 -23.95 16.23
CA ALA A 58 5.78 -24.72 16.41
C ALA A 58 6.84 -23.98 17.21
N ALA A 59 7.00 -22.67 17.00
CA ALA A 59 7.91 -21.83 17.78
C ALA A 59 7.48 -21.76 19.26
N VAL A 60 6.18 -21.53 19.49
CA VAL A 60 5.61 -21.49 20.85
C VAL A 60 5.81 -22.82 21.58
N LYS A 61 5.56 -23.96 20.92
CA LYS A 61 5.78 -25.30 21.51
C LYS A 61 7.25 -25.57 21.86
N LYS A 62 8.18 -24.94 21.16
CA LYS A 62 9.62 -25.01 21.45
C LYS A 62 10.08 -23.99 22.50
N GLY A 63 9.17 -23.20 23.05
CA GLY A 63 9.49 -22.16 24.03
C GLY A 63 10.24 -20.97 23.46
N LEU A 64 10.20 -20.77 22.13
CA LEU A 64 10.81 -19.62 21.47
C LEU A 64 9.92 -18.38 21.61
N PRO A 65 10.50 -17.18 21.70
CA PRO A 65 9.72 -15.95 21.82
C PRO A 65 8.99 -15.66 20.50
N VAL A 66 7.67 -15.45 20.59
CA VAL A 66 6.84 -14.98 19.48
C VAL A 66 6.21 -13.65 19.87
N VAL A 67 6.50 -12.61 19.08
CA VAL A 67 6.03 -11.24 19.35
C VAL A 67 5.12 -10.79 18.22
N ALA A 68 3.95 -10.24 18.58
CA ALA A 68 3.07 -9.57 17.63
C ALA A 68 3.38 -8.07 17.58
N CYS A 69 3.53 -7.54 16.37
CA CYS A 69 3.52 -6.11 16.11
C CYS A 69 2.12 -5.72 15.66
N ILE A 70 1.46 -4.85 16.42
CA ILE A 70 0.10 -4.41 16.10
C ILE A 70 0.19 -3.21 15.15
N GLU A 71 -0.35 -3.37 13.94
CA GLU A 71 -0.58 -2.25 13.02
C GLU A 71 -1.86 -1.53 13.42
N LYS A 72 -1.82 -0.21 13.48
CA LYS A 72 -2.96 0.64 13.87
C LYS A 72 -3.71 1.22 12.68
N ASP A 73 -3.04 1.32 11.53
CA ASP A 73 -3.66 1.80 10.30
C ASP A 73 -4.25 0.61 9.52
N GLU A 74 -5.54 0.40 9.69
CA GLU A 74 -6.27 -0.66 8.98
C GLU A 74 -6.15 -0.52 7.45
N SER A 75 -5.99 0.69 6.93
CA SER A 75 -5.89 0.93 5.49
C SER A 75 -4.60 0.37 4.88
N SER A 76 -3.52 0.30 5.67
CA SER A 76 -2.23 -0.27 5.24
C SER A 76 -2.23 -1.80 5.15
N THR A 77 -3.28 -2.45 5.67
CA THR A 77 -3.34 -3.90 5.84
C THR A 77 -4.33 -4.59 4.90
N LEU A 78 -4.95 -3.84 3.98
CA LEU A 78 -5.97 -4.37 3.09
C LEU A 78 -5.39 -5.34 2.05
N GLY A 79 -5.87 -6.58 2.07
CA GLY A 79 -5.52 -7.60 1.09
C GLY A 79 -6.28 -7.42 -0.24
N ILE A 80 -5.60 -7.58 -1.37
CA ILE A 80 -6.18 -7.47 -2.71
C ILE A 80 -6.43 -8.87 -3.27
N ASN A 81 -7.69 -9.32 -3.26
CA ASN A 81 -8.11 -10.63 -3.76
C ASN A 81 -9.05 -10.54 -4.97
N SER A 82 -9.45 -9.34 -5.38
CA SER A 82 -10.34 -9.10 -6.51
C SER A 82 -10.01 -7.77 -7.20
N ARG A 83 -10.51 -7.58 -8.42
CA ARG A 83 -10.39 -6.29 -9.12
C ARG A 83 -11.16 -5.18 -8.41
N GLN A 84 -12.23 -5.51 -7.70
CA GLN A 84 -12.97 -4.56 -6.87
C GLN A 84 -12.09 -4.11 -5.69
N HIS A 85 -11.48 -5.05 -4.94
CA HIS A 85 -10.54 -4.70 -3.86
C HIS A 85 -9.37 -3.86 -4.38
N LEU A 86 -8.84 -4.16 -5.58
CA LEU A 86 -7.79 -3.34 -6.20
C LEU A 86 -8.25 -1.90 -6.40
N ALA A 87 -9.47 -1.69 -6.90
CA ALA A 87 -10.01 -0.34 -7.10
C ALA A 87 -10.19 0.41 -5.77
N GLU A 88 -10.71 -0.25 -4.75
CA GLU A 88 -10.91 0.31 -3.40
C GLU A 88 -9.56 0.73 -2.77
N VAL A 89 -8.56 -0.17 -2.78
CA VAL A 89 -7.22 0.12 -2.24
C VAL A 89 -6.53 1.23 -3.03
N SER A 90 -6.68 1.24 -4.37
CA SER A 90 -6.14 2.31 -5.21
C SER A 90 -6.75 3.67 -4.87
N ALA A 91 -8.05 3.73 -4.60
CA ALA A 91 -8.72 4.97 -4.20
C ALA A 91 -8.23 5.48 -2.82
N ILE A 92 -8.00 4.57 -1.87
CA ILE A 92 -7.44 4.92 -0.56
C ILE A 92 -6.03 5.50 -0.70
N LEU A 93 -5.16 4.81 -1.44
CA LEU A 93 -3.79 5.27 -1.70
C LEU A 93 -3.78 6.62 -2.41
N GLN A 94 -4.64 6.78 -3.43
CA GLN A 94 -4.78 8.03 -4.17
C GLN A 94 -5.17 9.17 -3.23
N LYS A 95 -6.13 8.95 -2.34
CA LYS A 95 -6.55 9.95 -1.35
C LYS A 95 -5.39 10.36 -0.43
N GLN A 96 -4.58 9.40 0.04
CA GLN A 96 -3.41 9.67 0.89
C GLN A 96 -2.37 10.52 0.15
N ILE A 97 -2.07 10.19 -1.12
CA ILE A 97 -1.12 10.93 -1.95
C ILE A 97 -1.58 12.39 -2.14
N LEU A 98 -2.83 12.57 -2.54
CA LEU A 98 -3.39 13.91 -2.79
C LEU A 98 -3.44 14.74 -1.51
N THR A 99 -3.83 14.15 -0.37
CA THR A 99 -3.83 14.84 0.93
C THR A 99 -2.42 15.31 1.29
N ARG A 100 -1.42 14.45 1.21
CA ARG A 100 -0.01 14.80 1.47
C ARG A 100 0.48 15.95 0.60
N LEU A 101 0.14 15.95 -0.70
CA LEU A 101 0.52 17.02 -1.62
C LEU A 101 -0.18 18.33 -1.27
N MET A 102 -1.46 18.31 -0.95
CA MET A 102 -2.19 19.52 -0.51
C MET A 102 -1.63 20.07 0.80
N GLU A 103 -1.29 19.22 1.75
CA GLU A 103 -0.63 19.63 3.02
C GLU A 103 0.76 20.23 2.78
N SER A 104 1.46 19.82 1.71
CA SER A 104 2.75 20.39 1.33
C SER A 104 2.65 21.71 0.54
N GLY A 105 1.45 22.24 0.33
CA GLY A 105 1.22 23.54 -0.34
C GLY A 105 0.89 23.46 -1.83
N VAL A 106 0.53 22.28 -2.34
CA VAL A 106 0.05 22.10 -3.71
C VAL A 106 -1.46 22.33 -3.76
N THR A 107 -1.95 23.14 -4.69
CA THR A 107 -3.38 23.34 -4.92
C THR A 107 -3.90 22.30 -5.92
N ILE A 108 -4.84 21.44 -5.49
CA ILE A 108 -5.52 20.47 -6.37
C ILE A 108 -7.00 20.86 -6.40
N THR A 109 -7.46 21.37 -7.54
CA THR A 109 -8.79 21.97 -7.66
C THR A 109 -9.94 20.97 -7.72
N SER A 110 -9.66 19.72 -8.09
CA SER A 110 -10.64 18.62 -8.11
C SER A 110 -9.92 17.29 -7.80
N PRO A 111 -9.73 16.97 -6.51
CA PRO A 111 -9.02 15.76 -6.11
C PRO A 111 -9.63 14.46 -6.67
N GLU A 112 -10.95 14.40 -6.77
CA GLU A 112 -11.68 13.24 -7.28
C GLU A 112 -11.48 12.99 -8.79
N ASN A 113 -11.05 14.01 -9.55
CA ASN A 113 -10.77 13.93 -10.99
C ASN A 113 -9.29 14.09 -11.32
N THR A 114 -8.42 13.88 -10.35
CA THR A 114 -6.97 14.03 -10.51
C THR A 114 -6.28 12.76 -10.04
N PHE A 115 -5.43 12.18 -10.88
CA PHE A 115 -4.62 11.03 -10.52
C PHE A 115 -3.14 11.42 -10.43
N ILE A 116 -2.51 11.15 -9.28
CA ILE A 116 -1.09 11.42 -9.06
C ILE A 116 -0.43 10.17 -8.48
N GLY A 117 0.57 9.66 -9.19
CA GLY A 117 1.33 8.47 -8.79
C GLY A 117 2.21 8.69 -7.55
N PRO A 118 2.62 7.60 -6.87
CA PRO A 118 3.35 7.68 -5.60
C PRO A 118 4.77 8.27 -5.72
N GLU A 119 5.38 8.20 -6.91
CA GLU A 119 6.73 8.70 -7.16
C GLU A 119 6.75 10.13 -7.74
N VAL A 120 5.58 10.77 -7.84
CA VAL A 120 5.46 12.15 -8.34
C VAL A 120 5.79 13.14 -7.24
N GLU A 121 6.69 14.05 -7.54
CA GLU A 121 7.11 15.15 -6.69
C GLU A 121 6.59 16.47 -7.26
N ILE A 122 5.92 17.28 -6.44
CA ILE A 122 5.38 18.58 -6.83
C ILE A 122 5.82 19.63 -5.80
N GLU A 123 6.46 20.69 -6.25
CA GLU A 123 6.85 21.80 -5.37
C GLU A 123 5.61 22.62 -4.94
N PRO A 124 5.66 23.27 -3.76
CA PRO A 124 4.58 24.16 -3.28
C PRO A 124 4.20 25.24 -4.28
N ASP A 125 3.03 25.84 -4.08
CA ASP A 125 2.46 26.92 -4.91
C ASP A 125 2.17 26.50 -6.37
N THR A 126 2.20 25.19 -6.65
CA THR A 126 1.77 24.61 -7.94
C THR A 126 0.27 24.32 -7.89
N THR A 127 -0.43 24.61 -9.00
CA THR A 127 -1.86 24.31 -9.13
C THR A 127 -2.09 23.20 -10.13
N ILE A 128 -2.86 22.19 -9.73
CA ILE A 128 -3.27 21.04 -10.56
C ILE A 128 -4.78 21.14 -10.82
N HIS A 129 -5.15 21.26 -12.10
CA HIS A 129 -6.54 21.31 -12.55
C HIS A 129 -7.12 19.91 -12.84
N PRO A 130 -8.46 19.79 -12.99
CA PRO A 130 -9.15 18.52 -13.18
C PRO A 130 -8.68 17.73 -14.41
N GLY A 131 -8.82 16.41 -14.34
CA GLY A 131 -8.51 15.50 -15.45
C GLY A 131 -7.02 15.28 -15.68
N CYS A 132 -6.17 15.69 -14.75
CA CYS A 132 -4.73 15.43 -14.85
C CYS A 132 -4.40 14.02 -14.38
N MET A 133 -3.48 13.37 -15.10
CA MET A 133 -2.86 12.11 -14.75
C MET A 133 -1.35 12.28 -14.74
N LEU A 134 -0.74 12.24 -13.56
CA LEU A 134 0.71 12.36 -13.36
C LEU A 134 1.24 11.02 -12.85
N SER A 135 2.24 10.44 -13.51
CA SER A 135 2.71 9.09 -13.19
C SER A 135 4.22 8.92 -13.44
N GLY A 136 4.78 7.84 -12.89
CA GLY A 136 6.21 7.59 -12.95
C GLY A 136 7.01 8.61 -12.15
N LYS A 137 8.27 8.80 -12.49
CA LYS A 137 9.20 9.74 -11.81
C LYS A 137 9.04 11.15 -12.36
N CYS A 138 7.91 11.78 -12.05
CA CYS A 138 7.67 13.17 -12.43
C CYS A 138 8.11 14.15 -11.35
N ARG A 139 8.69 15.27 -11.77
CA ARG A 139 8.96 16.44 -10.93
C ARG A 139 8.34 17.68 -11.52
N ILE A 140 7.59 18.44 -10.73
CA ILE A 140 6.94 19.68 -11.15
C ILE A 140 7.40 20.81 -10.24
N GLY A 141 8.04 21.81 -10.86
CA GLY A 141 8.55 22.99 -10.17
C GLY A 141 7.44 23.95 -9.75
N ARG A 142 7.72 24.72 -8.70
CA ARG A 142 6.81 25.70 -8.08
C ARG A 142 6.24 26.70 -9.04
N ASP A 143 5.16 27.32 -8.62
CA ASP A 143 4.47 28.39 -9.37
C ASP A 143 3.96 27.94 -10.75
N SER A 144 3.84 26.63 -10.95
CA SER A 144 3.37 26.04 -12.21
C SER A 144 1.86 25.75 -12.16
N ILE A 145 1.22 25.82 -13.31
CA ILE A 145 -0.20 25.50 -13.49
C ILE A 145 -0.30 24.32 -14.47
N ILE A 146 -0.78 23.19 -14.00
CA ILE A 146 -0.90 21.95 -14.77
C ILE A 146 -2.38 21.58 -14.94
N GLY A 147 -2.79 21.43 -16.17
CA GLY A 147 -4.15 21.08 -16.53
C GLY A 147 -4.99 22.27 -17.00
N PRO A 148 -6.23 22.01 -17.41
CA PRO A 148 -6.91 20.71 -17.30
C PRO A 148 -6.42 19.65 -18.30
N ALA A 149 -6.82 18.39 -18.07
CA ALA A 149 -6.67 17.27 -18.98
C ALA A 149 -5.22 17.03 -19.50
N CYS A 150 -4.25 17.06 -18.60
CA CYS A 150 -2.85 16.73 -18.89
C CYS A 150 -2.51 15.30 -18.50
N ARG A 151 -1.74 14.61 -19.35
CA ARG A 151 -1.10 13.34 -19.02
C ARG A 151 0.42 13.53 -19.04
N ILE A 152 1.06 13.39 -17.87
CA ILE A 152 2.50 13.58 -17.73
C ILE A 152 3.10 12.32 -17.11
N THR A 153 4.12 11.75 -17.76
CA THR A 153 4.76 10.51 -17.33
C THR A 153 6.28 10.62 -17.45
N ASP A 154 7.02 10.32 -16.40
CA ASP A 154 8.49 10.31 -16.39
C ASP A 154 9.10 11.60 -16.95
N ALA A 155 8.66 12.75 -16.45
CA ALA A 155 9.05 14.05 -16.98
C ALA A 155 9.43 15.05 -15.88
N VAL A 156 10.28 16.00 -16.22
CA VAL A 156 10.66 17.11 -15.34
C VAL A 156 10.08 18.40 -15.93
N ILE A 157 9.22 19.05 -15.16
CA ILE A 157 8.65 20.36 -15.50
C ILE A 157 9.31 21.40 -14.61
N GLY A 158 9.92 22.41 -15.22
CA GLY A 158 10.55 23.52 -14.49
C GLY A 158 9.54 24.40 -13.74
N ARG A 159 9.99 25.54 -13.24
CA ARG A 159 9.14 26.50 -12.51
C ARG A 159 8.38 27.44 -13.45
N ASN A 160 7.29 28.01 -12.97
CA ASN A 160 6.48 29.00 -13.71
C ASN A 160 5.95 28.52 -15.06
N ASN A 161 5.69 27.22 -15.20
CA ASN A 161 5.14 26.65 -16.43
C ASN A 161 3.62 26.64 -16.39
N ARG A 162 3.00 26.89 -17.57
CA ARG A 162 1.57 26.68 -17.78
C ARG A 162 1.37 25.64 -18.88
N ILE A 163 0.81 24.48 -18.50
CA ILE A 163 0.65 23.32 -19.37
C ILE A 163 -0.80 22.87 -19.32
N GLU A 164 -1.46 22.87 -20.46
CA GLU A 164 -2.88 22.53 -20.60
C GLU A 164 -3.08 21.56 -21.79
N HIS A 165 -4.01 20.61 -21.64
CA HIS A 165 -4.42 19.68 -22.70
C HIS A 165 -3.25 18.96 -23.39
N CYS A 166 -2.21 18.59 -22.66
CA CYS A 166 -0.98 18.03 -23.21
C CYS A 166 -0.74 16.59 -22.77
N VAL A 167 -0.04 15.86 -23.63
CA VAL A 167 0.59 14.58 -23.30
C VAL A 167 2.10 14.76 -23.35
N ILE A 168 2.75 14.56 -22.20
CA ILE A 168 4.20 14.75 -22.02
C ILE A 168 4.79 13.47 -21.43
N SER A 169 5.86 12.96 -22.02
CA SER A 169 6.53 11.79 -21.50
C SER A 169 8.04 11.80 -21.77
N ASN A 170 8.82 11.29 -20.82
CA ASN A 170 10.26 11.08 -20.95
C ASN A 170 11.03 12.33 -21.40
N THR A 171 10.70 13.50 -20.85
CA THR A 171 11.30 14.77 -21.29
C THR A 171 11.43 15.79 -20.18
N THR A 172 12.16 16.87 -20.46
CA THR A 172 12.27 18.03 -19.59
C THR A 172 11.69 19.25 -20.28
N VAL A 173 10.84 19.98 -19.58
CA VAL A 173 10.28 21.29 -19.96
C VAL A 173 10.86 22.32 -19.00
N ALA A 174 11.60 23.29 -19.51
CA ALA A 174 12.27 24.30 -18.72
C ALA A 174 11.38 25.50 -18.42
#